data_1af8e538bedca388a14a6bf77b20c7c0
#
_entry.id   1af8e538bedca388a14a6bf77b20c7c0
#
_cell.length_a   1.000
_cell.length_b   1.000
_cell.length_c   1.000
_cell.angle_alpha   90.00
_cell.angle_beta   90.00
_cell.angle_gamma   90.00
#
_symmetry.space_group_name_H-M   'P 1'
#
loop_
_entity.id
_entity.type
_entity.pdbx_description
1 polymer ?
#
loop_
_entity_poly.entity_id
_entity_poly.type
_entity_poly.pdbx_seq_one_letter_code
_entity_poly.pdbx_strand_id
1 'polypeptide(L)' 'MNALTLVGQFYVFEDGNKIEVIQVKKTDEDRGDYLVTYHVSRGPNIPQKLVLPVAEFLSYYSHLFDVTLD' A
#
# COMPACT_ATOMS: atom_id res chain seq x y z
N MET A 1 9.35 12.09 0.53
CA MET A 1 8.35 11.06 0.89
C MET A 1 9.04 9.87 1.55
N ASN A 2 8.54 9.45 2.69
CA ASN A 2 9.04 8.26 3.35
C ASN A 2 8.01 7.13 3.20
N ALA A 3 8.12 6.39 2.11
CA ALA A 3 7.16 5.33 1.79
C ALA A 3 7.23 4.16 2.77
N LEU A 4 8.33 4.02 3.51
CA LEU A 4 8.47 2.94 4.48
C LEU A 4 7.47 3.06 5.64
N THR A 5 6.94 4.26 5.89
CA THR A 5 5.92 4.46 6.93
C THR A 5 4.61 3.76 6.59
N LEU A 6 4.40 3.38 5.33
CA LEU A 6 3.19 2.66 4.93
C LEU A 6 3.15 1.23 5.44
N VAL A 7 4.31 0.62 5.70
CA VAL A 7 4.36 -0.80 6.10
C VAL A 7 3.58 -1.01 7.39
N GLY A 8 2.65 -1.95 7.37
CA GLY A 8 1.82 -2.28 8.52
C GLY A 8 0.54 -1.48 8.63
N GLN A 9 0.38 -0.42 7.85
CA GLN A 9 -0.86 0.34 7.86
C GLN A 9 -1.97 -0.45 7.15
N PHE A 10 -3.20 -0.25 7.60
CA PHE A 10 -4.35 -0.90 6.97
C PHE A 10 -5.58 -0.01 7.12
N TYR A 11 -6.56 -0.29 6.27
CA TYR A 11 -7.86 0.39 6.31
C TYR A 11 -8.97 -0.63 6.11
N VAL A 12 -10.00 -0.54 6.95
CA VAL A 12 -11.17 -1.40 6.86
C VAL A 12 -12.35 -0.57 6.34
N PHE A 13 -12.91 -1.01 5.22
CA PHE A 13 -14.06 -0.32 4.61
C PHE A 13 -15.35 -0.67 5.35
N GLU A 14 -16.41 0.12 5.12
CA GLU A 14 -17.69 -0.08 5.79
C GLU A 14 -18.30 -1.46 5.53
N ASP A 15 -18.03 -2.03 4.36
CA ASP A 15 -18.53 -3.35 3.99
C ASP A 15 -17.71 -4.50 4.57
N GLY A 16 -16.70 -4.19 5.37
CA GLY A 16 -15.83 -5.19 5.99
C GLY A 16 -14.61 -5.57 5.14
N ASN A 17 -14.51 -5.06 3.92
CA ASN A 17 -13.31 -5.28 3.12
C ASN A 17 -12.13 -4.54 3.76
N LYS A 18 -10.92 -5.05 3.50
CA LYS A 18 -9.71 -4.51 4.13
C LYS A 18 -8.60 -4.39 3.09
N ILE A 19 -7.83 -3.32 3.20
CA ILE A 19 -6.59 -3.15 2.44
C ILE A 19 -5.45 -2.97 3.44
N GLU A 20 -4.38 -3.73 3.28
CA GLU A 20 -3.26 -3.74 4.23
C GLU A 20 -1.93 -3.71 3.49
N VAL A 21 -1.06 -2.76 3.85
CA VAL A 21 0.28 -2.68 3.26
C VAL A 21 1.19 -3.68 3.96
N ILE A 22 1.74 -4.61 3.19
CA ILE A 22 2.57 -5.70 3.71
C ILE A 22 4.04 -5.37 3.60
N GLN A 23 4.46 -4.77 2.49
CA GLN A 23 5.87 -4.52 2.23
C GLN A 23 6.03 -3.31 1.32
N VAL A 24 7.08 -2.55 1.55
CA VAL A 24 7.52 -1.49 0.65
C VAL A 24 8.97 -1.79 0.31
N LYS A 25 9.26 -2.00 -0.96
CA LYS A 25 10.59 -2.38 -1.43
C LYS A 25 11.09 -1.35 -2.42
N LYS A 26 12.33 -0.90 -2.23
CA LYS A 26 12.97 0.01 -3.17
C LYS A 26 13.33 -0.75 -4.45
N THR A 27 13.05 -0.16 -5.60
CA THR A 27 13.43 -0.75 -6.88
C THR A 27 14.93 -0.56 -7.12
N ASP A 28 15.50 -1.41 -7.96
CA ASP A 28 16.91 -1.32 -8.35
C ASP A 28 17.15 -0.28 -9.45
N GLU A 29 16.12 0.44 -9.85
CA GLU A 29 16.24 1.45 -10.89
C GLU A 29 16.81 2.75 -10.33
N ASP A 30 17.48 3.50 -11.19
CA ASP A 30 18.15 4.75 -10.84
C ASP A 30 17.21 5.82 -10.26
N ARG A 31 15.92 5.66 -10.43
CA ARG A 31 14.94 6.62 -9.96
C ARG A 31 14.66 6.55 -8.47
N GLY A 32 15.09 5.49 -7.81
CA GLY A 32 14.84 5.32 -6.39
C GLY A 32 13.38 5.13 -6.02
N ASP A 33 12.58 4.63 -6.97
CA ASP A 33 11.16 4.38 -6.73
C ASP A 33 10.96 3.22 -5.77
N TYR A 34 9.78 3.20 -5.15
CA TYR A 34 9.38 2.10 -4.27
C TYR A 34 8.21 1.34 -4.86
N LEU A 35 8.18 0.03 -4.61
CA LEU A 35 7.03 -0.83 -4.93
C LEU A 35 6.31 -1.16 -3.64
N VAL A 36 5.00 -0.97 -3.64
CA VAL A 36 4.15 -1.27 -2.50
C VAL A 36 3.44 -2.60 -2.75
N THR A 37 3.67 -3.56 -1.87
CA THR A 37 2.94 -4.83 -1.86
C THR A 37 1.86 -4.73 -0.81
N TYR A 38 0.62 -5.02 -1.20
CA TYR A 38 -0.50 -4.92 -0.29
C TYR A 38 -1.50 -6.05 -0.53
N HIS A 39 -2.27 -6.36 0.52
CA HIS A 39 -3.32 -7.37 0.44
C HIS A 39 -4.69 -6.69 0.45
N VAL A 40 -5.57 -7.17 -0.41
CA VAL A 40 -6.97 -6.76 -0.42
C VAL A 40 -7.79 -7.98 0.02
N SER A 41 -8.49 -7.84 1.13
CA SER A 41 -9.35 -8.89 1.67
C SER A 41 -10.81 -8.51 1.42
N ARG A 42 -11.58 -9.44 0.85
CA ARG A 42 -12.99 -9.24 0.52
C ARG A 42 -13.82 -10.31 1.23
N GLY A 43 -14.35 -9.94 2.40
CA GLY A 43 -15.14 -10.88 3.20
C GLY A 43 -14.32 -12.11 3.59
N PRO A 44 -14.90 -13.32 3.50
CA PRO A 44 -14.22 -14.55 3.90
C PRO A 44 -13.25 -15.09 2.85
N ASN A 45 -13.08 -14.40 1.72
CA ASN A 45 -12.21 -14.86 0.65
C ASN A 45 -10.73 -14.73 1.03
N ILE A 46 -9.89 -15.52 0.36
CA ILE A 46 -8.44 -15.44 0.52
C ILE A 46 -7.98 -14.05 0.08
N PRO A 47 -7.16 -13.35 0.88
CA PRO A 47 -6.66 -12.03 0.48
C PRO A 47 -5.89 -12.09 -0.85
N GLN A 48 -6.13 -11.11 -1.69
CA GLN A 48 -5.44 -10.97 -2.96
C GLN A 48 -4.19 -10.10 -2.76
N LYS A 49 -3.04 -10.61 -3.20
CA LYS A 49 -1.78 -9.87 -3.14
C LYS A 49 -1.60 -9.05 -4.41
N LEU A 50 -1.35 -7.77 -4.25
CA LEU A 50 -1.15 -6.83 -5.36
C LEU A 50 0.12 -6.03 -5.14
N VAL A 51 0.73 -5.56 -6.23
CA VAL A 51 1.94 -4.73 -6.19
C VAL A 51 1.73 -3.53 -7.10
N LEU A 52 2.01 -2.34 -6.58
CA LEU A 52 1.95 -1.09 -7.35
C LEU A 52 3.17 -0.22 -7.02
N PRO A 53 3.64 0.58 -8.00
CA PRO A 53 4.58 1.65 -7.67
C PRO A 53 3.94 2.60 -6.65
N VAL A 54 4.76 3.14 -5.75
CA VAL A 54 4.24 3.98 -4.65
C VAL A 54 3.42 5.16 -5.17
N ALA A 55 3.82 5.78 -6.28
CA ALA A 55 3.10 6.91 -6.84
C ALA A 55 1.67 6.51 -7.25
N GLU A 56 1.52 5.35 -7.90
CA GLU A 56 0.20 4.85 -8.26
C GLU A 56 -0.62 4.46 -7.04
N PHE A 57 0.01 3.78 -6.09
CA PHE A 57 -0.67 3.40 -4.85
C PHE A 57 -1.24 4.63 -4.14
N LEU A 58 -0.43 5.69 -4.02
CA LEU A 58 -0.87 6.92 -3.38
C LEU A 58 -1.94 7.66 -4.19
N SER A 59 -1.89 7.57 -5.53
CA SER A 59 -2.93 8.20 -6.34
C SER A 59 -4.32 7.62 -6.08
N TYR A 60 -4.38 6.34 -5.71
CA TYR A 60 -5.66 5.68 -5.40
C TYR A 60 -6.00 5.77 -3.92
N TYR A 61 -5.03 5.70 -3.03
CA TYR A 61 -5.26 5.40 -1.63
C TYR A 61 -4.65 6.39 -0.63
N SER A 62 -4.11 7.52 -1.09
CA SER A 62 -3.43 8.47 -0.19
C SER A 62 -4.33 8.96 0.94
N HIS A 63 -5.64 9.04 0.69
CA HIS A 63 -6.61 9.49 1.69
C HIS A 63 -6.89 8.47 2.79
N LEU A 64 -6.41 7.24 2.62
CA LEU A 64 -6.63 6.15 3.57
C LEU A 64 -5.44 5.89 4.49
N PHE A 65 -4.26 6.38 4.12
CA PHE A 65 -3.01 6.06 4.82
C PHE A 65 -2.21 7.31 5.14
N ASP A 66 -1.48 7.25 6.24
CA ASP A 66 -0.56 8.32 6.63
C ASP A 66 0.78 8.14 5.95
N VAL A 67 1.21 9.13 5.18
CA VAL A 67 2.52 9.13 4.52
C VAL A 67 3.22 10.43 4.86
N THR A 68 4.45 10.29 5.37
CA THR A 68 5.28 11.45 5.64
C THR A 68 5.90 11.95 4.33
N LEU A 69 5.63 13.19 4.00
CA LEU A 69 6.20 13.85 2.82
C LEU A 69 7.38 14.72 3.27
N ASP A 70 8.52 14.45 2.69
CA ASP A 70 9.73 15.23 2.96
C ASP A 70 9.85 16.38 1.99
#